data_1527a510d7a04b5d5af013de28691a3d
#
_entry.id   1527a510d7a04b5d5af013de28691a3d
#
_cell.length_a   1.000
_cell.length_b   1.000
_cell.length_c   1.000
_cell.angle_alpha   90.00
_cell.angle_beta   90.00
_cell.angle_gamma   90.00
#
_symmetry.space_group_name_H-M   'P 1'
#
loop_
_entity.id
_entity.type
_entity.pdbx_description
1 polymer ?
#
loop_
_entity_poly.entity_id
_entity_poly.type
_entity_poly.pdbx_seq_one_letter_code
_entity_poly.pdbx_strand_id
1 'polypeptide(L)'
;MTETATKTDGQTVGQTPAMTAGETRSTPRSFQEIILRLQSYWASKGCAIMQPYDMEVGAGTFHPATTLRSLGDRPWAAAYVQPSRRPTDGRYGENPNRLQHYYQFQALIKPSPPNLQELYLGSLEAIGIDMGLHDIRFVEDDWESPTLGAWGLGWEVWCDGMEVSQFTYFQQVGGHDCHPVSGELTYGLERLAMYVLGVDHVMDMPFNDPNAPIPLTYGDVFKQTEEEYARWNFDVANTDVLLRHFEEAEAECATILAQEHDDPKTGKRIIMAHPAYDQCIKASHIFNLLDARGVISVTERQAYIGRVRNLAKQCADAFVQTSAGGFAG
;
A
#
# COMPACT_ATOMS: atom_id res chain seq x y z
N MET A 1 -22.96 40.44 54.75
CA MET A 1 -22.34 40.55 53.42
C MET A 1 -21.26 39.49 53.41
N THR A 2 -21.58 38.33 52.84
CA THR A 2 -20.73 37.13 52.78
C THR A 2 -20.48 36.82 51.31
N GLU A 3 -19.22 37.02 50.92
CA GLU A 3 -18.74 36.66 49.59
C GLU A 3 -18.53 35.15 49.50
N THR A 4 -19.17 34.51 48.49
CA THR A 4 -19.02 33.10 48.22
C THR A 4 -18.03 32.94 47.05
N ALA A 5 -16.85 32.40 47.32
CA ALA A 5 -15.85 32.08 46.34
C ALA A 5 -16.17 30.75 45.66
N THR A 6 -16.36 30.77 44.36
CA THR A 6 -16.55 29.58 43.51
C THR A 6 -15.19 28.96 43.17
N LYS A 7 -14.97 27.73 43.61
CA LYS A 7 -13.81 26.90 43.19
C LYS A 7 -14.07 26.34 41.79
N THR A 8 -13.20 26.62 40.86
CA THR A 8 -13.10 25.98 39.57
C THR A 8 -12.31 24.68 39.69
N ASP A 9 -12.95 23.55 39.47
CA ASP A 9 -12.32 22.23 39.36
C ASP A 9 -11.50 22.16 38.07
N GLY A 10 -10.19 22.01 38.21
CA GLY A 10 -9.28 21.72 37.11
C GLY A 10 -9.41 20.26 36.67
N GLN A 11 -9.94 20.03 35.49
CA GLN A 11 -9.87 18.72 34.85
C GLN A 11 -8.42 18.41 34.47
N THR A 12 -7.85 17.40 35.11
CA THR A 12 -6.59 16.78 34.75
C THR A 12 -6.80 16.02 33.42
N VAL A 13 -6.17 16.49 32.35
CA VAL A 13 -6.05 15.77 31.08
C VAL A 13 -5.26 14.49 31.40
N GLY A 14 -5.93 13.34 31.19
CA GLY A 14 -5.32 12.04 31.39
C GLY A 14 -4.11 11.84 30.47
N GLN A 15 -2.95 11.67 31.07
CA GLN A 15 -1.74 11.24 30.37
C GLN A 15 -1.95 9.80 29.91
N THR A 16 -1.87 9.57 28.61
CA THR A 16 -1.73 8.23 28.02
C THR A 16 -0.49 7.58 28.62
N PRO A 17 -0.56 6.37 29.19
CA PRO A 17 0.62 5.73 29.78
C PRO A 17 1.68 5.49 28.70
N ALA A 18 2.85 6.08 28.87
CA ALA A 18 4.03 5.76 28.11
C ALA A 18 4.39 4.30 28.40
N MET A 19 4.47 3.47 27.37
CA MET A 19 4.91 2.06 27.49
C MET A 19 6.34 2.06 28.05
N THR A 20 6.53 1.42 29.19
CA THR A 20 7.82 1.26 29.85
C THR A 20 8.73 0.35 29.01
N ALA A 21 9.94 0.82 28.71
CA ALA A 21 10.99 0.00 28.11
C ALA A 21 11.37 -1.11 29.10
N GLY A 22 10.96 -2.36 28.81
CA GLY A 22 11.28 -3.49 29.67
C GLY A 22 10.38 -4.74 29.55
N GLU A 23 9.28 -4.66 28.82
CA GLU A 23 8.51 -5.88 28.51
C GLU A 23 9.17 -6.62 27.34
N THR A 24 9.64 -7.84 27.59
CA THR A 24 9.96 -8.80 26.54
C THR A 24 8.73 -8.93 25.66
N ARG A 25 8.80 -8.36 24.45
CA ARG A 25 7.65 -8.37 23.52
C ARG A 25 7.35 -9.83 23.20
N SER A 26 6.21 -10.32 23.65
CA SER A 26 5.74 -11.66 23.31
C SER A 26 5.66 -11.80 21.79
N THR A 27 6.06 -12.95 21.25
CA THR A 27 5.85 -13.28 19.83
C THR A 27 4.38 -13.11 19.47
N PRO A 28 4.03 -12.45 18.36
CA PRO A 28 2.64 -12.38 17.92
C PRO A 28 2.10 -13.78 17.63
N ARG A 29 0.80 -13.97 17.81
CA ARG A 29 0.14 -15.26 17.69
C ARG A 29 -0.78 -15.37 16.48
N SER A 30 -0.94 -14.28 15.71
CA SER A 30 -1.86 -14.24 14.58
C SER A 30 -1.46 -13.19 13.55
N PHE A 31 -1.98 -13.36 12.34
CA PHE A 31 -1.84 -12.41 11.24
C PHE A 31 -2.36 -11.01 11.63
N GLN A 32 -3.53 -10.96 12.23
CA GLN A 32 -4.14 -9.73 12.74
C GLN A 32 -3.25 -9.01 13.75
N GLU A 33 -2.60 -9.74 14.66
CA GLU A 33 -1.75 -9.14 15.68
C GLU A 33 -0.49 -8.49 15.07
N ILE A 34 0.09 -9.10 14.03
CA ILE A 34 1.21 -8.52 13.28
C ILE A 34 0.81 -7.19 12.66
N ILE A 35 -0.35 -7.12 12.01
CA ILE A 35 -0.88 -5.88 11.43
C ILE A 35 -1.04 -4.80 12.51
N LEU A 36 -1.68 -5.13 13.63
CA LEU A 36 -1.92 -4.16 14.71
C LEU A 36 -0.62 -3.64 15.33
N ARG A 37 0.40 -4.50 15.44
CA ARG A 37 1.73 -4.10 15.93
C ARG A 37 2.43 -3.16 14.97
N LEU A 38 2.41 -3.43 13.66
CA LEU A 38 2.98 -2.54 12.64
C LEU A 38 2.26 -1.19 12.64
N GLN A 39 0.92 -1.18 12.69
CA GLN A 39 0.15 0.06 12.78
C GLN A 39 0.54 0.88 14.03
N SER A 40 0.61 0.23 15.20
CA SER A 40 1.00 0.88 16.45
C SER A 40 2.42 1.41 16.40
N TYR A 41 3.35 0.64 15.83
CA TYR A 41 4.73 1.04 15.67
C TYR A 41 4.84 2.30 14.81
N TRP A 42 4.28 2.29 13.58
CA TRP A 42 4.39 3.42 12.65
C TRP A 42 3.62 4.65 13.14
N ALA A 43 2.49 4.45 13.83
CA ALA A 43 1.80 5.55 14.52
C ALA A 43 2.71 6.21 15.56
N SER A 44 3.47 5.43 16.34
CA SER A 44 4.44 5.95 17.34
C SER A 44 5.62 6.70 16.70
N LYS A 45 5.88 6.46 15.40
CA LYS A 45 6.90 7.18 14.62
C LYS A 45 6.35 8.40 13.88
N GLY A 46 5.09 8.76 14.12
CA GLY A 46 4.45 9.96 13.56
C GLY A 46 3.74 9.74 12.23
N CYS A 47 3.63 8.51 11.74
CA CYS A 47 2.83 8.23 10.56
C CYS A 47 1.33 8.31 10.86
N ALA A 48 0.57 8.95 9.97
CA ALA A 48 -0.88 8.83 9.94
C ALA A 48 -1.26 7.41 9.50
N ILE A 49 -2.04 6.69 10.33
CA ILE A 49 -2.54 5.37 9.95
C ILE A 49 -3.79 5.57 9.11
N MET A 50 -3.67 5.27 7.83
CA MET A 50 -4.74 5.41 6.86
C MET A 50 -5.48 4.07 6.65
N GLN A 51 -6.71 4.17 6.13
CA GLN A 51 -7.44 3.00 5.66
C GLN A 51 -6.95 2.58 4.28
N PRO A 52 -7.21 1.32 3.87
CA PRO A 52 -6.89 0.88 2.52
C PRO A 52 -7.55 1.76 1.45
N TYR A 53 -6.92 1.86 0.29
CA TYR A 53 -7.56 2.41 -0.89
C TYR A 53 -8.67 1.46 -1.36
N ASP A 54 -9.85 2.01 -1.62
CA ASP A 54 -11.06 1.26 -1.95
C ASP A 54 -11.16 0.89 -3.45
N MET A 55 -10.01 0.72 -4.08
CA MET A 55 -9.87 0.31 -5.48
C MET A 55 -8.98 -0.93 -5.58
N GLU A 56 -9.18 -1.73 -6.64
CA GLU A 56 -8.30 -2.85 -6.94
C GLU A 56 -6.94 -2.36 -7.43
N VAL A 57 -5.91 -2.64 -6.66
CA VAL A 57 -4.52 -2.26 -6.97
C VAL A 57 -3.61 -3.47 -7.04
N GLY A 58 -2.57 -3.43 -7.86
CA GLY A 58 -1.57 -4.50 -7.97
C GLY A 58 -0.51 -4.47 -6.88
N ALA A 59 -0.39 -3.36 -6.14
CA ALA A 59 0.53 -3.18 -5.03
C ALA A 59 0.09 -2.00 -4.15
N GLY A 60 0.57 -1.97 -2.91
CA GLY A 60 0.32 -0.86 -1.98
C GLY A 60 0.82 0.48 -2.49
N THR A 61 1.87 0.49 -3.30
CA THR A 61 2.41 1.70 -3.96
C THR A 61 1.38 2.43 -4.80
N PHE A 62 0.39 1.73 -5.37
CA PHE A 62 -0.66 2.34 -6.20
C PHE A 62 -1.68 3.17 -5.40
N HIS A 63 -1.70 3.04 -4.09
CA HIS A 63 -2.52 3.92 -3.25
C HIS A 63 -2.10 5.39 -3.44
N PRO A 64 -3.04 6.35 -3.60
CA PRO A 64 -2.72 7.77 -3.76
C PRO A 64 -1.83 8.34 -2.65
N ALA A 65 -1.94 7.79 -1.43
CA ALA A 65 -1.10 8.17 -0.28
C ALA A 65 0.39 7.84 -0.48
N THR A 66 0.74 6.96 -1.41
CA THR A 66 2.11 6.69 -1.83
C THR A 66 2.39 7.33 -3.19
N THR A 67 1.74 6.90 -4.27
CA THR A 67 2.05 7.37 -5.63
C THR A 67 1.95 8.89 -5.75
N LEU A 68 0.80 9.48 -5.45
CA LEU A 68 0.62 10.92 -5.63
C LEU A 68 1.36 11.73 -4.56
N ARG A 69 1.42 11.22 -3.32
CA ARG A 69 2.09 11.93 -2.22
C ARG A 69 3.62 11.86 -2.26
N SER A 70 4.20 11.00 -3.09
CA SER A 70 5.64 11.06 -3.41
C SER A 70 5.99 12.30 -4.24
N LEU A 71 5.02 12.88 -4.95
CA LEU A 71 5.17 14.08 -5.76
C LEU A 71 5.09 15.35 -4.92
N GLY A 72 5.70 16.42 -5.46
CA GLY A 72 5.71 17.75 -4.85
C GLY A 72 6.57 17.84 -3.58
N ASP A 73 6.59 19.03 -2.99
CA ASP A 73 7.50 19.38 -1.88
C ASP A 73 6.90 19.22 -0.48
N ARG A 74 5.58 18.96 -0.39
CA ARG A 74 4.91 18.89 0.92
C ARG A 74 5.35 17.67 1.72
N PRO A 75 5.76 17.86 2.99
CA PRO A 75 6.05 16.74 3.88
C PRO A 75 4.85 15.80 4.04
N TRP A 76 5.14 14.51 4.15
CA TRP A 76 4.13 13.47 4.28
C TRP A 76 4.66 12.29 5.08
N ALA A 77 3.82 11.72 5.96
CA ALA A 77 4.11 10.48 6.65
C ALA A 77 2.81 9.71 6.86
N ALA A 78 2.69 8.56 6.22
CA ALA A 78 1.51 7.70 6.31
C ALA A 78 1.90 6.23 6.30
N ALA A 79 1.09 5.40 6.93
CA ALA A 79 1.19 3.95 6.87
C ALA A 79 -0.20 3.33 6.81
N TYR A 80 -0.33 2.20 6.11
CA TYR A 80 -1.61 1.52 5.90
C TYR A 80 -1.40 0.07 5.46
N VAL A 81 -2.43 -0.74 5.62
CA VAL A 81 -2.55 -2.05 4.98
C VAL A 81 -3.26 -1.87 3.65
N GLN A 82 -2.73 -2.47 2.58
CA GLN A 82 -3.35 -2.43 1.27
C GLN A 82 -3.60 -3.84 0.74
N PRO A 83 -4.86 -4.26 0.60
CA PRO A 83 -5.21 -5.42 -0.20
C PRO A 83 -4.74 -5.22 -1.63
N SER A 84 -3.96 -6.16 -2.14
CA SER A 84 -3.37 -6.08 -3.48
C SER A 84 -3.81 -7.28 -4.32
N ARG A 85 -4.05 -7.04 -5.60
CA ARG A 85 -4.52 -8.07 -6.53
C ARG A 85 -3.53 -8.26 -7.67
N ARG A 86 -3.09 -9.51 -7.85
CA ARG A 86 -2.25 -9.95 -8.96
C ARG A 86 -2.91 -11.14 -9.65
N PRO A 87 -3.82 -10.91 -10.60
CA PRO A 87 -4.62 -11.96 -11.22
C PRO A 87 -3.79 -13.11 -11.79
N THR A 88 -2.60 -12.85 -12.37
CA THR A 88 -1.68 -13.85 -12.91
C THR A 88 -1.05 -14.76 -11.86
N ASP A 89 -1.07 -14.37 -10.58
CA ASP A 89 -0.50 -15.13 -9.46
C ASP A 89 -1.49 -16.13 -8.83
N GLY A 90 -2.71 -16.19 -9.30
CA GLY A 90 -3.72 -17.17 -8.87
C GLY A 90 -3.20 -18.62 -8.98
N ARG A 91 -3.48 -19.42 -7.96
CA ARG A 91 -3.13 -20.85 -7.88
C ARG A 91 -4.25 -21.66 -7.23
N TYR A 92 -5.50 -21.19 -7.37
CA TYR A 92 -6.70 -21.86 -6.85
C TYR A 92 -6.64 -22.21 -5.35
N GLY A 93 -5.86 -21.44 -4.56
CA GLY A 93 -5.67 -21.72 -3.14
C GLY A 93 -4.78 -22.92 -2.82
N GLU A 94 -4.12 -23.51 -3.81
CA GLU A 94 -3.31 -24.73 -3.66
C GLU A 94 -1.82 -24.43 -3.36
N ASN A 95 -1.35 -23.22 -3.68
CA ASN A 95 0.06 -22.87 -3.44
C ASN A 95 0.27 -22.37 -2.01
N PRO A 96 1.35 -22.80 -1.31
CA PRO A 96 1.56 -22.47 0.09
C PRO A 96 1.83 -20.98 0.37
N ASN A 97 2.32 -20.20 -0.61
CA ASN A 97 2.75 -18.82 -0.39
C ASN A 97 2.48 -17.87 -1.55
N ARG A 98 1.78 -18.32 -2.62
CA ARG A 98 1.43 -17.46 -3.77
C ARG A 98 -0.09 -17.34 -3.91
N LEU A 99 -0.58 -16.12 -3.86
CA LEU A 99 -1.99 -15.75 -3.87
C LEU A 99 -2.24 -14.67 -4.92
N GLN A 100 -3.43 -14.67 -5.54
CA GLN A 100 -3.86 -13.58 -6.41
C GLN A 100 -4.34 -12.36 -5.61
N HIS A 101 -4.73 -12.54 -4.34
CA HIS A 101 -5.13 -11.51 -3.40
C HIS A 101 -4.32 -11.67 -2.11
N TYR A 102 -3.58 -10.64 -1.73
CA TYR A 102 -2.71 -10.65 -0.56
C TYR A 102 -2.60 -9.23 0.00
N TYR A 103 -2.03 -9.10 1.19
CA TYR A 103 -1.92 -7.83 1.88
C TYR A 103 -0.49 -7.33 1.89
N GLN A 104 -0.31 -6.05 1.61
CA GLN A 104 0.92 -5.34 1.86
C GLN A 104 0.71 -4.32 2.99
N PHE A 105 1.66 -4.25 3.91
CA PHE A 105 1.74 -3.10 4.80
C PHE A 105 2.69 -2.10 4.16
N GLN A 106 2.23 -0.86 4.06
CA GLN A 106 2.91 0.22 3.37
C GLN A 106 3.23 1.34 4.35
N ALA A 107 4.44 1.90 4.29
CA ALA A 107 4.78 3.15 4.95
C ALA A 107 5.53 4.06 3.98
N LEU A 108 5.13 5.33 3.91
CA LEU A 108 5.79 6.36 3.11
C LEU A 108 6.12 7.55 3.98
N ILE A 109 7.39 7.97 3.98
CA ILE A 109 7.85 9.16 4.70
C ILE A 109 8.58 10.10 3.74
N LYS A 110 8.13 11.34 3.65
CA LYS A 110 8.69 12.40 2.82
C LYS A 110 8.88 13.70 3.61
N PRO A 111 10.06 14.30 3.66
CA PRO A 111 11.32 13.75 3.14
C PRO A 111 11.72 12.46 3.89
N SER A 112 12.48 11.61 3.20
CA SER A 112 13.01 10.39 3.83
C SER A 112 13.93 10.76 5.00
N PRO A 113 13.69 10.25 6.22
CA PRO A 113 14.59 10.49 7.34
C PRO A 113 15.91 9.73 7.15
N PRO A 114 17.05 10.27 7.64
CA PRO A 114 18.36 9.66 7.46
C PRO A 114 18.50 8.29 8.16
N ASN A 115 17.67 8.01 9.17
CA ASN A 115 17.64 6.76 9.93
C ASN A 115 16.49 5.83 9.53
N LEU A 116 16.00 5.90 8.28
CA LEU A 116 14.85 5.09 7.85
C LEU A 116 15.12 3.58 7.94
N GLN A 117 16.36 3.13 7.69
CA GLN A 117 16.75 1.73 7.89
C GLN A 117 16.62 1.27 9.35
N GLU A 118 17.04 2.10 10.30
CA GLU A 118 16.89 1.82 11.74
C GLU A 118 15.40 1.77 12.14
N LEU A 119 14.59 2.68 11.61
CA LEU A 119 13.14 2.64 11.80
C LEU A 119 12.52 1.37 11.24
N TYR A 120 12.96 0.93 10.07
CA TYR A 120 12.52 -0.33 9.49
C TYR A 120 12.89 -1.53 10.37
N LEU A 121 14.16 -1.66 10.78
CA LEU A 121 14.60 -2.74 11.67
C LEU A 121 13.82 -2.75 12.99
N GLY A 122 13.59 -1.59 13.59
CA GLY A 122 12.76 -1.49 14.79
C GLY A 122 11.30 -1.90 14.55
N SER A 123 10.78 -1.82 13.33
CA SER A 123 9.44 -2.35 12.99
C SER A 123 9.43 -3.88 12.94
N LEU A 124 10.49 -4.52 12.48
CA LEU A 124 10.66 -5.98 12.53
C LEU A 124 10.72 -6.48 13.96
N GLU A 125 11.51 -5.81 14.83
CA GLU A 125 11.53 -6.10 16.26
C GLU A 125 10.15 -5.95 16.91
N ALA A 126 9.37 -4.95 16.49
CA ALA A 126 8.01 -4.72 17.02
C ALA A 126 7.05 -5.88 16.74
N ILE A 127 7.27 -6.63 15.67
CA ILE A 127 6.50 -7.82 15.32
C ILE A 127 7.16 -9.13 15.77
N GLY A 128 8.23 -9.06 16.56
CA GLY A 128 8.79 -10.21 17.23
C GLY A 128 9.98 -10.87 16.52
N ILE A 129 10.56 -10.24 15.50
CA ILE A 129 11.81 -10.71 14.88
C ILE A 129 12.97 -10.25 15.73
N ASP A 130 13.74 -11.19 16.29
CA ASP A 130 14.94 -10.92 17.08
C ASP A 130 16.14 -10.76 16.14
N MET A 131 16.66 -9.53 16.04
CA MET A 131 17.80 -9.20 15.18
C MET A 131 19.08 -9.96 15.58
N GLY A 132 19.16 -10.49 16.79
CA GLY A 132 20.30 -11.30 17.26
C GLY A 132 20.24 -12.76 16.82
N LEU A 133 19.07 -13.25 16.40
CA LEU A 133 18.82 -14.64 16.02
C LEU A 133 18.63 -14.83 14.52
N HIS A 134 18.33 -13.75 13.79
CA HIS A 134 17.98 -13.79 12.37
C HIS A 134 18.98 -13.04 11.50
N ASP A 135 19.26 -13.57 10.32
CA ASP A 135 20.12 -12.94 9.31
C ASP A 135 19.29 -11.99 8.44
N ILE A 136 19.38 -10.69 8.72
CA ILE A 136 18.72 -9.64 7.92
C ILE A 136 19.71 -9.07 6.91
N ARG A 137 19.36 -9.16 5.63
CA ARG A 137 20.16 -8.65 4.52
C ARG A 137 19.40 -7.63 3.69
N PHE A 138 20.06 -6.53 3.39
CA PHE A 138 19.63 -5.56 2.40
C PHE A 138 20.35 -5.89 1.09
N VAL A 139 19.61 -6.42 0.13
CA VAL A 139 20.11 -6.79 -1.20
C VAL A 139 19.71 -5.69 -2.17
N GLU A 140 20.70 -5.08 -2.84
CA GLU A 140 20.45 -3.98 -3.78
C GLU A 140 19.46 -4.40 -4.86
N ASP A 141 18.40 -3.63 -5.00
CA ASP A 141 17.35 -3.80 -5.99
C ASP A 141 16.72 -2.45 -6.34
N ASP A 142 16.85 -2.07 -7.61
CA ASP A 142 16.23 -0.86 -8.14
C ASP A 142 14.79 -1.17 -8.55
N TRP A 143 13.87 -0.77 -7.69
CA TRP A 143 12.46 -0.99 -7.92
C TRP A 143 11.90 -0.13 -9.05
N GLU A 144 11.06 -0.73 -9.89
CA GLU A 144 10.33 0.00 -10.93
C GLU A 144 8.88 -0.47 -11.09
N SER A 145 8.02 0.46 -11.49
CA SER A 145 6.66 0.19 -11.95
C SER A 145 6.44 0.80 -13.34
N PRO A 146 6.51 -0.02 -14.39
CA PRO A 146 6.34 0.45 -15.76
C PRO A 146 5.00 1.15 -16.02
N THR A 147 3.92 0.71 -15.38
CA THR A 147 2.57 1.29 -15.54
C THR A 147 2.38 2.62 -14.80
N LEU A 148 3.10 2.85 -13.70
CA LEU A 148 3.10 4.13 -13.00
C LEU A 148 4.13 5.12 -13.57
N GLY A 149 5.07 4.65 -14.41
CA GLY A 149 6.23 5.45 -14.79
C GLY A 149 7.02 5.88 -13.56
N ALA A 150 7.17 4.95 -12.61
CA ALA A 150 7.83 5.18 -11.33
C ALA A 150 9.03 4.26 -11.18
N TRP A 151 10.09 4.76 -10.53
CA TRP A 151 11.25 3.98 -10.14
C TRP A 151 11.95 4.60 -8.93
N GLY A 152 12.76 3.78 -8.25
CA GLY A 152 13.53 4.23 -7.09
C GLY A 152 14.69 3.29 -6.80
N LEU A 153 15.69 3.84 -6.13
CA LEU A 153 16.84 3.09 -5.62
C LEU A 153 16.44 2.39 -4.32
N GLY A 154 16.97 1.19 -4.05
CA GLY A 154 16.64 0.55 -2.80
C GLY A 154 17.17 -0.86 -2.63
N TRP A 155 16.42 -1.63 -1.86
CA TRP A 155 16.79 -2.98 -1.49
C TRP A 155 15.56 -3.89 -1.36
N GLU A 156 15.71 -5.13 -1.77
CA GLU A 156 14.95 -6.23 -1.17
C GLU A 156 15.51 -6.51 0.22
N VAL A 157 14.66 -6.63 1.21
CA VAL A 157 15.07 -7.04 2.56
C VAL A 157 14.77 -8.52 2.76
N TRP A 158 15.80 -9.29 3.05
CA TRP A 158 15.73 -10.71 3.22
C TRP A 158 15.93 -11.07 4.70
N CYS A 159 15.11 -11.99 5.20
CA CYS A 159 15.22 -12.57 6.53
C CYS A 159 15.48 -14.08 6.38
N ASP A 160 16.63 -14.56 6.84
CA ASP A 160 17.04 -15.96 6.73
C ASP A 160 16.88 -16.56 5.32
N GLY A 161 17.16 -15.77 4.29
CA GLY A 161 17.09 -16.22 2.91
C GLY A 161 15.70 -16.11 2.26
N MET A 162 14.71 -15.51 2.91
CA MET A 162 13.41 -15.19 2.34
C MET A 162 13.22 -13.67 2.26
N GLU A 163 12.84 -13.16 1.08
CA GLU A 163 12.44 -11.79 0.89
C GLU A 163 11.15 -11.48 1.69
N VAL A 164 11.21 -10.49 2.57
CA VAL A 164 10.09 -10.10 3.45
C VAL A 164 9.59 -8.70 3.19
N SER A 165 10.40 -7.83 2.59
CA SER A 165 10.04 -6.43 2.33
C SER A 165 10.82 -5.85 1.15
N GLN A 166 10.20 -4.87 0.49
CA GLN A 166 10.83 -3.96 -0.45
C GLN A 166 11.04 -2.61 0.22
N PHE A 167 12.22 -2.03 0.07
CA PHE A 167 12.61 -0.73 0.60
C PHE A 167 13.03 0.17 -0.57
N THR A 168 12.34 1.29 -0.78
CA THR A 168 12.53 2.13 -1.97
C THR A 168 12.67 3.60 -1.63
N TYR A 169 13.67 4.26 -2.20
CA TYR A 169 13.78 5.71 -2.26
C TYR A 169 13.32 6.19 -3.63
N PHE A 170 12.12 6.77 -3.71
CA PHE A 170 11.57 7.21 -4.98
C PHE A 170 12.42 8.29 -5.64
N GLN A 171 12.80 8.02 -6.89
CA GLN A 171 13.51 8.98 -7.74
C GLN A 171 12.55 9.65 -8.71
N GLN A 172 11.57 8.89 -9.23
CA GLN A 172 10.61 9.40 -10.20
C GLN A 172 9.25 8.73 -10.04
N VAL A 173 8.17 9.49 -10.24
CA VAL A 173 6.78 9.00 -10.28
C VAL A 173 6.03 9.76 -11.37
N GLY A 174 5.37 9.03 -12.28
CA GLY A 174 4.61 9.63 -13.39
C GLY A 174 5.46 10.52 -14.31
N GLY A 175 6.76 10.26 -14.39
CA GLY A 175 7.69 11.08 -15.16
C GLY A 175 8.19 12.35 -14.46
N HIS A 176 7.78 12.59 -13.21
CA HIS A 176 8.28 13.69 -12.38
C HIS A 176 9.33 13.23 -11.40
N ASP A 177 10.41 13.98 -11.29
CA ASP A 177 11.44 13.74 -10.28
C ASP A 177 10.88 14.02 -8.88
N CYS A 178 11.18 13.14 -7.92
CA CYS A 178 10.73 13.25 -6.55
C CYS A 178 11.69 14.10 -5.71
N HIS A 179 11.30 15.33 -5.42
CA HIS A 179 12.03 16.25 -4.56
C HIS A 179 11.08 16.90 -3.54
N PRO A 180 11.34 16.69 -2.21
CA PRO A 180 12.38 15.83 -1.62
C PRO A 180 12.09 14.34 -1.86
N VAL A 181 13.16 13.53 -1.86
CA VAL A 181 13.06 12.07 -1.97
C VAL A 181 12.27 11.51 -0.79
N SER A 182 11.33 10.64 -1.08
CA SER A 182 10.59 9.87 -0.07
C SER A 182 11.17 8.48 0.08
N GLY A 183 11.07 7.91 1.28
CA GLY A 183 11.35 6.51 1.54
C GLY A 183 10.04 5.73 1.70
N GLU A 184 9.92 4.65 0.94
CA GLU A 184 8.81 3.71 0.98
C GLU A 184 9.27 2.38 1.57
N LEU A 185 8.42 1.79 2.39
CA LEU A 185 8.60 0.45 2.95
C LEU A 185 7.36 -0.37 2.61
N THR A 186 7.56 -1.49 1.91
CA THR A 186 6.49 -2.41 1.50
C THR A 186 6.75 -3.78 2.11
N TYR A 187 5.93 -4.17 3.07
CA TYR A 187 6.02 -5.48 3.73
C TYR A 187 5.03 -6.44 3.06
N GLY A 188 5.51 -7.60 2.62
CA GLY A 188 4.66 -8.72 2.20
C GLY A 188 4.11 -9.42 3.44
N LEU A 189 2.88 -9.05 3.85
CA LEU A 189 2.35 -9.43 5.16
C LEU A 189 2.21 -10.94 5.34
N GLU A 190 1.77 -11.67 4.32
CA GLU A 190 1.60 -13.12 4.41
C GLU A 190 2.94 -13.84 4.61
N ARG A 191 3.95 -13.52 3.80
CA ARG A 191 5.29 -14.12 3.92
C ARG A 191 5.91 -13.80 5.28
N LEU A 192 5.83 -12.54 5.68
CA LEU A 192 6.35 -12.08 6.95
C LEU A 192 5.65 -12.77 8.12
N ALA A 193 4.32 -12.89 8.06
CA ALA A 193 3.54 -13.54 9.09
C ALA A 193 3.77 -15.06 9.14
N MET A 194 3.87 -15.73 8.00
CA MET A 194 4.24 -17.16 7.96
C MET A 194 5.58 -17.40 8.66
N TYR A 195 6.56 -16.53 8.38
CA TYR A 195 7.87 -16.59 9.00
C TYR A 195 7.79 -16.41 10.52
N VAL A 196 7.16 -15.32 10.98
CA VAL A 196 7.05 -14.98 12.42
C VAL A 196 6.24 -16.02 13.20
N LEU A 197 5.20 -16.58 12.59
CA LEU A 197 4.31 -17.57 13.22
C LEU A 197 4.79 -19.02 13.06
N GLY A 198 5.81 -19.25 12.25
CA GLY A 198 6.40 -20.58 12.03
C GLY A 198 5.45 -21.53 11.31
N VAL A 199 4.72 -21.06 10.29
CA VAL A 199 3.80 -21.88 9.49
C VAL A 199 4.31 -22.04 8.06
N ASP A 200 4.16 -23.24 7.50
CA ASP A 200 4.66 -23.59 6.15
C ASP A 200 3.64 -23.30 5.04
N HIS A 201 2.37 -23.15 5.40
CA HIS A 201 1.30 -22.88 4.43
C HIS A 201 0.44 -21.72 4.89
N VAL A 202 0.21 -20.73 4.02
CA VAL A 202 -0.52 -19.51 4.33
C VAL A 202 -1.93 -19.78 4.84
N MET A 203 -2.62 -20.81 4.31
CA MET A 203 -3.98 -21.14 4.70
C MET A 203 -4.09 -21.67 6.13
N ASP A 204 -3.00 -22.22 6.70
CA ASP A 204 -2.95 -22.75 8.07
C ASP A 204 -2.62 -21.66 9.10
N MET A 205 -2.29 -20.47 8.65
CA MET A 205 -1.90 -19.36 9.50
C MET A 205 -3.08 -18.88 10.38
N PRO A 206 -2.91 -18.73 11.71
CA PRO A 206 -3.94 -18.14 12.56
C PRO A 206 -4.24 -16.69 12.10
N PHE A 207 -5.51 -16.44 11.74
CA PHE A 207 -5.94 -15.10 11.32
C PHE A 207 -6.16 -14.19 12.52
N ASN A 208 -6.90 -14.67 13.52
CA ASN A 208 -7.12 -14.01 14.81
C ASN A 208 -6.46 -14.78 15.95
N ASP A 209 -6.64 -14.34 17.20
CA ASP A 209 -6.09 -15.04 18.38
C ASP A 209 -6.55 -16.51 18.40
N PRO A 210 -5.63 -17.49 18.43
CA PRO A 210 -6.00 -18.92 18.52
C PRO A 210 -6.83 -19.29 19.75
N ASN A 211 -6.82 -18.45 20.79
CA ASN A 211 -7.65 -18.62 21.99
C ASN A 211 -8.95 -17.80 21.95
N ALA A 212 -9.29 -17.17 20.83
CA ALA A 212 -10.56 -16.47 20.68
C ALA A 212 -11.75 -17.46 20.79
N PRO A 213 -12.95 -16.98 21.15
CA PRO A 213 -14.15 -17.83 21.15
C PRO A 213 -14.45 -18.48 19.79
N ILE A 214 -14.05 -17.83 18.71
CA ILE A 214 -14.12 -18.33 17.33
C ILE A 214 -12.74 -18.09 16.70
N PRO A 215 -11.82 -19.08 16.83
CA PRO A 215 -10.53 -18.99 16.15
C PRO A 215 -10.72 -19.23 14.64
N LEU A 216 -10.06 -18.40 13.83
CA LEU A 216 -10.09 -18.49 12.37
C LEU A 216 -8.67 -18.63 11.84
N THR A 217 -8.51 -19.43 10.80
CA THR A 217 -7.30 -19.48 10.00
C THR A 217 -7.42 -18.52 8.80
N TYR A 218 -6.31 -18.22 8.15
CA TYR A 218 -6.28 -17.49 6.89
C TYR A 218 -7.10 -18.22 5.81
N GLY A 219 -7.06 -19.57 5.84
CA GLY A 219 -7.85 -20.41 4.95
C GLY A 219 -9.35 -20.30 5.16
N ASP A 220 -9.80 -20.23 6.43
CA ASP A 220 -11.22 -20.03 6.72
C ASP A 220 -11.76 -18.71 6.15
N VAL A 221 -10.90 -17.70 6.07
CA VAL A 221 -11.27 -16.36 5.59
C VAL A 221 -11.16 -16.27 4.06
N PHE A 222 -10.10 -16.82 3.45
CA PHE A 222 -9.75 -16.48 2.06
C PHE A 222 -9.65 -17.63 1.07
N LYS A 223 -9.63 -18.90 1.50
CA LYS A 223 -9.41 -20.03 0.58
C LYS A 223 -10.47 -20.08 -0.54
N GLN A 224 -11.74 -19.98 -0.18
CA GLN A 224 -12.84 -19.97 -1.16
C GLN A 224 -12.67 -18.79 -2.14
N THR A 225 -12.33 -17.61 -1.63
CA THR A 225 -12.12 -16.40 -2.44
C THR A 225 -10.98 -16.60 -3.44
N GLU A 226 -9.86 -17.21 -3.02
CA GLU A 226 -8.74 -17.53 -3.91
C GLU A 226 -9.12 -18.52 -5.02
N GLU A 227 -9.88 -19.55 -4.69
CA GLU A 227 -10.37 -20.55 -5.66
C GLU A 227 -11.30 -19.91 -6.70
N GLU A 228 -12.27 -19.11 -6.26
CA GLU A 228 -13.27 -18.47 -7.12
C GLU A 228 -12.63 -17.40 -8.02
N TYR A 229 -11.80 -16.50 -7.45
CA TYR A 229 -11.13 -15.48 -8.25
C TYR A 229 -10.09 -16.06 -9.21
N ALA A 230 -9.37 -17.12 -8.87
CA ALA A 230 -8.48 -17.78 -9.80
C ALA A 230 -9.26 -18.30 -11.03
N ARG A 231 -10.41 -18.97 -10.80
CA ARG A 231 -11.29 -19.41 -11.89
C ARG A 231 -11.82 -18.23 -12.72
N TRP A 232 -12.26 -17.18 -12.06
CA TRP A 232 -12.75 -16.00 -12.75
C TRP A 232 -11.65 -15.35 -13.60
N ASN A 233 -10.47 -15.15 -13.01
CA ASN A 233 -9.33 -14.52 -13.67
C ASN A 233 -8.84 -15.30 -14.89
N PHE A 234 -8.78 -16.65 -14.82
CA PHE A 234 -8.18 -17.47 -15.87
C PHE A 234 -9.20 -18.02 -16.86
N ASP A 235 -10.41 -18.36 -16.40
CA ASP A 235 -11.33 -19.20 -17.18
C ASP A 235 -12.61 -18.48 -17.60
N VAL A 236 -13.19 -17.64 -16.73
CA VAL A 236 -14.61 -17.22 -16.84
C VAL A 236 -14.78 -15.75 -17.23
N ALA A 237 -13.86 -14.85 -16.84
CA ALA A 237 -14.02 -13.41 -17.09
C ALA A 237 -14.27 -13.13 -18.58
N ASN A 238 -15.33 -12.36 -18.87
CA ASN A 238 -15.69 -12.01 -20.25
C ASN A 238 -14.73 -10.96 -20.79
N THR A 239 -13.92 -11.36 -21.76
CA THR A 239 -12.85 -10.54 -22.33
C THR A 239 -13.35 -9.33 -23.11
N ASP A 240 -14.50 -9.44 -23.83
CA ASP A 240 -15.08 -8.30 -24.55
C ASP A 240 -15.59 -7.22 -23.59
N VAL A 241 -16.12 -7.64 -22.44
CA VAL A 241 -16.53 -6.71 -21.36
C VAL A 241 -15.30 -6.03 -20.75
N LEU A 242 -14.26 -6.79 -20.48
CA LEU A 242 -13.02 -6.24 -19.93
C LEU A 242 -12.36 -5.23 -20.89
N LEU A 243 -12.28 -5.55 -22.19
CA LEU A 243 -11.74 -4.64 -23.21
C LEU A 243 -12.51 -3.32 -23.24
N ARG A 244 -13.85 -3.39 -23.27
CA ARG A 244 -14.71 -2.20 -23.24
C ARG A 244 -14.52 -1.39 -21.96
N HIS A 245 -14.48 -2.03 -20.79
CA HIS A 245 -14.26 -1.33 -19.52
C HIS A 245 -12.88 -0.66 -19.46
N PHE A 246 -11.86 -1.25 -20.08
CA PHE A 246 -10.55 -0.62 -20.19
C PHE A 246 -10.64 0.68 -20.99
N GLU A 247 -11.26 0.63 -22.17
CA GLU A 247 -11.44 1.79 -23.06
C GLU A 247 -12.29 2.89 -22.40
N GLU A 248 -13.36 2.51 -21.71
CA GLU A 248 -14.22 3.42 -20.96
C GLU A 248 -13.45 4.12 -19.82
N ALA A 249 -12.65 3.39 -19.04
CA ALA A 249 -11.85 3.97 -17.97
C ALA A 249 -10.76 4.92 -18.52
N GLU A 250 -10.10 4.55 -19.61
CA GLU A 250 -9.11 5.40 -20.29
C GLU A 250 -9.76 6.70 -20.81
N ALA A 251 -10.90 6.60 -21.48
CA ALA A 251 -11.62 7.76 -22.01
C ALA A 251 -12.14 8.68 -20.89
N GLU A 252 -12.66 8.11 -19.81
CA GLU A 252 -13.16 8.88 -18.66
C GLU A 252 -12.01 9.60 -17.94
N CYS A 253 -10.85 8.95 -17.74
CA CYS A 253 -9.68 9.60 -17.19
C CYS A 253 -9.29 10.85 -17.99
N ALA A 254 -9.22 10.73 -19.31
CA ALA A 254 -8.90 11.84 -20.19
C ALA A 254 -9.99 12.95 -20.14
N THR A 255 -11.26 12.57 -20.08
CA THR A 255 -12.38 13.50 -19.98
C THR A 255 -12.33 14.30 -18.69
N ILE A 256 -12.06 13.65 -17.54
CA ILE A 256 -11.95 14.31 -16.23
C ILE A 256 -10.81 15.34 -16.25
N LEU A 257 -9.65 14.96 -16.79
CA LEU A 257 -8.48 15.83 -16.84
C LEU A 257 -8.63 17.01 -17.80
N ALA A 258 -9.47 16.86 -18.84
CA ALA A 258 -9.76 17.93 -19.80
C ALA A 258 -10.82 18.92 -19.30
N GLN A 259 -11.51 18.65 -18.18
CA GLN A 259 -12.53 19.54 -17.65
C GLN A 259 -11.92 20.85 -17.16
N GLU A 260 -12.54 21.95 -17.54
CA GLU A 260 -12.22 23.30 -17.10
C GLU A 260 -13.32 23.81 -16.18
N HIS A 261 -13.18 23.59 -14.90
CA HIS A 261 -14.09 24.10 -13.89
C HIS A 261 -13.38 25.08 -12.97
N ASP A 262 -14.02 26.22 -12.72
CA ASP A 262 -13.57 27.15 -11.71
C ASP A 262 -14.41 27.01 -10.44
N ASP A 263 -13.75 27.12 -9.31
CA ASP A 263 -14.43 27.19 -8.02
C ASP A 263 -15.27 28.47 -7.98
N PRO A 264 -16.61 28.39 -7.85
CA PRO A 264 -17.48 29.55 -7.87
C PRO A 264 -17.25 30.55 -6.74
N LYS A 265 -16.55 30.14 -5.68
CA LYS A 265 -16.23 30.98 -4.51
C LYS A 265 -14.89 31.69 -4.65
N THR A 266 -13.91 31.02 -5.23
CA THR A 266 -12.52 31.52 -5.28
C THR A 266 -12.08 31.93 -6.67
N GLY A 267 -12.80 31.54 -7.72
CA GLY A 267 -12.44 31.74 -9.13
C GLY A 267 -11.20 30.95 -9.55
N LYS A 268 -10.69 30.03 -8.71
CA LYS A 268 -9.52 29.21 -9.03
C LYS A 268 -9.95 27.96 -9.79
N ARG A 269 -9.14 27.53 -10.76
CA ARG A 269 -9.34 26.28 -11.49
C ARG A 269 -9.35 25.09 -10.54
N ILE A 270 -10.39 24.26 -10.66
CA ILE A 270 -10.47 22.96 -9.95
C ILE A 270 -9.78 21.90 -10.79
N ILE A 271 -8.78 21.25 -10.22
CA ILE A 271 -8.05 20.14 -10.86
C ILE A 271 -8.50 18.85 -10.19
N MET A 272 -9.02 17.90 -10.97
CA MET A 272 -9.62 16.67 -10.48
C MET A 272 -8.64 15.48 -10.64
N ALA A 273 -7.43 15.61 -10.07
CA ALA A 273 -6.39 14.58 -10.18
C ALA A 273 -6.78 13.24 -9.55
N HIS A 274 -7.44 13.24 -8.39
CA HIS A 274 -7.85 12.01 -7.71
C HIS A 274 -8.91 11.21 -8.47
N PRO A 275 -10.05 11.80 -8.91
CA PRO A 275 -11.02 11.07 -9.71
C PRO A 275 -10.45 10.54 -11.03
N ALA A 276 -9.54 11.27 -11.66
CA ALA A 276 -8.84 10.80 -12.86
C ALA A 276 -7.90 9.62 -12.53
N TYR A 277 -7.20 9.70 -11.41
CA TYR A 277 -6.32 8.62 -10.94
C TYR A 277 -7.10 7.33 -10.64
N ASP A 278 -8.33 7.43 -10.09
CA ASP A 278 -9.21 6.26 -9.91
C ASP A 278 -9.48 5.55 -11.24
N GLN A 279 -9.71 6.29 -12.33
CA GLN A 279 -9.92 5.71 -13.65
C GLN A 279 -8.62 5.08 -14.21
N CYS A 280 -7.46 5.71 -13.99
CA CYS A 280 -6.16 5.13 -14.32
C CYS A 280 -5.94 3.79 -13.61
N ILE A 281 -6.29 3.71 -12.32
CA ILE A 281 -6.16 2.47 -11.52
C ILE A 281 -7.14 1.39 -12.01
N LYS A 282 -8.38 1.74 -12.37
CA LYS A 282 -9.31 0.80 -13.00
C LYS A 282 -8.72 0.22 -14.30
N ALA A 283 -8.21 1.07 -15.18
CA ALA A 283 -7.57 0.62 -16.42
C ALA A 283 -6.38 -0.31 -16.13
N SER A 284 -5.55 0.00 -15.14
CA SER A 284 -4.42 -0.83 -14.72
C SER A 284 -4.88 -2.22 -14.23
N HIS A 285 -5.92 -2.29 -13.41
CA HIS A 285 -6.44 -3.57 -12.92
C HIS A 285 -7.05 -4.40 -14.05
N ILE A 286 -7.85 -3.77 -14.92
CA ILE A 286 -8.46 -4.44 -16.07
C ILE A 286 -7.39 -4.99 -17.02
N PHE A 287 -6.30 -4.25 -17.24
CA PHE A 287 -5.16 -4.75 -18.02
C PHE A 287 -4.58 -6.03 -17.39
N ASN A 288 -4.40 -6.07 -16.06
CA ASN A 288 -3.92 -7.27 -15.37
C ASN A 288 -4.88 -8.46 -15.51
N LEU A 289 -6.20 -8.23 -15.56
CA LEU A 289 -7.19 -9.27 -15.83
C LEU A 289 -7.11 -9.79 -17.28
N LEU A 290 -6.97 -8.90 -18.25
CA LEU A 290 -6.80 -9.27 -19.67
C LEU A 290 -5.50 -10.07 -19.88
N ASP A 291 -4.41 -9.68 -19.19
CA ASP A 291 -3.14 -10.41 -19.20
C ASP A 291 -3.31 -11.82 -18.61
N ALA A 292 -4.00 -11.95 -17.46
CA ALA A 292 -4.31 -13.24 -16.84
C ALA A 292 -5.19 -14.13 -17.73
N ARG A 293 -6.16 -13.54 -18.45
CA ARG A 293 -7.00 -14.27 -19.44
C ARG A 293 -6.21 -14.71 -20.67
N GLY A 294 -4.97 -14.27 -20.84
CA GLY A 294 -4.11 -14.65 -21.98
C GLY A 294 -4.58 -14.11 -23.34
N VAL A 295 -5.41 -13.06 -23.35
CA VAL A 295 -5.95 -12.46 -24.59
C VAL A 295 -5.11 -11.30 -25.10
N ILE A 296 -4.06 -10.94 -24.40
CA ILE A 296 -3.09 -9.91 -24.79
C ILE A 296 -1.79 -10.58 -25.19
N SER A 297 -1.36 -10.38 -26.43
CA SER A 297 -0.06 -10.86 -26.91
C SER A 297 1.10 -10.11 -26.25
N VAL A 298 2.30 -10.67 -26.30
CA VAL A 298 3.52 -10.02 -25.75
C VAL A 298 3.73 -8.62 -26.32
N THR A 299 3.46 -8.42 -27.61
CA THR A 299 3.59 -7.11 -28.27
C THR A 299 2.51 -6.13 -27.79
N GLU A 300 1.27 -6.58 -27.71
CA GLU A 300 0.16 -5.76 -27.21
C GLU A 300 0.34 -5.38 -25.75
N ARG A 301 0.93 -6.26 -24.93
CA ARG A 301 1.22 -5.99 -23.52
C ARG A 301 2.03 -4.72 -23.34
N GLN A 302 3.05 -4.49 -24.17
CA GLN A 302 3.85 -3.25 -24.12
C GLN A 302 3.01 -2.01 -24.49
N ALA A 303 2.09 -2.16 -25.45
CA ALA A 303 1.17 -1.07 -25.80
C ALA A 303 0.21 -0.72 -24.65
N TYR A 304 -0.38 -1.71 -23.97
CA TYR A 304 -1.25 -1.50 -22.79
C TYR A 304 -0.48 -0.87 -21.63
N ILE A 305 0.73 -1.35 -21.34
CA ILE A 305 1.61 -0.73 -20.33
C ILE A 305 1.84 0.75 -20.66
N GLY A 306 2.12 1.06 -21.94
CA GLY A 306 2.29 2.43 -22.40
C GLY A 306 1.04 3.30 -22.24
N ARG A 307 -0.16 2.75 -22.51
CA ARG A 307 -1.46 3.44 -22.31
C ARG A 307 -1.67 3.78 -20.84
N VAL A 308 -1.54 2.80 -19.93
CA VAL A 308 -1.70 3.02 -18.49
C VAL A 308 -0.66 4.02 -17.96
N ARG A 309 0.61 3.89 -18.38
CA ARG A 309 1.69 4.83 -18.02
C ARG A 309 1.35 6.27 -18.45
N ASN A 310 0.77 6.43 -19.63
CA ASN A 310 0.37 7.76 -20.11
C ASN A 310 -0.75 8.36 -19.24
N LEU A 311 -1.73 7.55 -18.80
CA LEU A 311 -2.77 7.99 -17.85
C LEU A 311 -2.15 8.39 -16.51
N ALA A 312 -1.26 7.55 -15.96
CA ALA A 312 -0.59 7.82 -14.70
C ALA A 312 0.24 9.12 -14.77
N LYS A 313 0.93 9.35 -15.88
CA LYS A 313 1.65 10.60 -16.13
C LYS A 313 0.72 11.81 -16.12
N GLN A 314 -0.38 11.76 -16.86
CA GLN A 314 -1.35 12.86 -16.91
C GLN A 314 -1.97 13.14 -15.52
N CYS A 315 -2.25 12.10 -14.73
CA CYS A 315 -2.72 12.26 -13.36
C CYS A 315 -1.64 12.90 -12.45
N ALA A 316 -0.38 12.53 -12.63
CA ALA A 316 0.74 13.15 -11.92
C ALA A 316 0.92 14.62 -12.32
N ASP A 317 0.87 14.94 -13.63
CA ASP A 317 0.91 16.29 -14.16
C ASP A 317 -0.22 17.17 -13.57
N ALA A 318 -1.41 16.60 -13.40
CA ALA A 318 -2.54 17.28 -12.77
C ALA A 318 -2.33 17.44 -11.24
N PHE A 319 -1.86 16.41 -10.57
CA PHE A 319 -1.69 16.43 -9.11
C PHE A 319 -0.68 17.48 -8.66
N VAL A 320 0.46 17.62 -9.34
CA VAL A 320 1.48 18.61 -8.96
C VAL A 320 0.98 20.06 -9.10
N GLN A 321 -0.09 20.29 -9.86
CA GLN A 321 -0.74 21.59 -9.99
C GLN A 321 -1.78 21.85 -8.88
N THR A 322 -2.04 20.89 -8.01
CA THR A 322 -2.94 21.06 -6.85
C THR A 322 -2.19 21.62 -5.65
N SER A 323 -2.92 22.14 -4.67
CA SER A 323 -2.33 22.55 -3.40
C SER A 323 -1.70 21.37 -2.63
N ALA A 324 -2.21 20.15 -2.81
CA ALA A 324 -1.66 18.94 -2.23
C ALA A 324 -0.34 18.53 -2.90
N GLY A 325 -0.14 18.86 -4.17
CA GLY A 325 1.10 18.70 -4.93
C GLY A 325 2.13 19.80 -4.68
N GLY A 326 1.85 20.80 -3.84
CA GLY A 326 2.78 21.88 -3.52
C GLY A 326 2.50 23.20 -4.25
N PHE A 327 1.56 23.22 -5.19
CA PHE A 327 1.22 24.45 -5.91
C PHE A 327 0.53 25.44 -4.97
N ALA A 328 1.25 26.50 -4.63
CA ALA A 328 0.70 27.67 -3.92
C ALA A 328 0.12 28.63 -4.94
N GLY A 329 -1.12 28.39 -5.37
CA GLY A 329 -1.82 29.23 -6.33
C GLY A 329 -2.25 30.59 -5.78
#